data_471aae807dd2a9db9566a032ebd3cd37
#
_entry.id   471aae807dd2a9db9566a032ebd3cd37
#
_cell.length_a   1.000
_cell.length_b   1.000
_cell.length_c   1.000
_cell.angle_alpha   90.00
_cell.angle_beta   90.00
_cell.angle_gamma   90.00
#
_symmetry.space_group_name_H-M   'P 1'
#
loop_
_entity.id
_entity.type
_entity.pdbx_description
1 polymer ?
#
loop_
_entity_poly.entity_id
_entity_poly.type
_entity_poly.pdbx_seq_one_letter_code
_entity_poly.pdbx_strand_id
1 'polypeptide(L)'
;MARMKFLCDAERCIECNACVTACKNENEVPWGVNRRRVVTINDGKPGERSISVACMHCSDAPCMAVCPVDCFYQTDDGVVLHSKDLCIGCGYCFYACPFGAPQFPQASNFGSRGKMDKCTFCAGGPEETNSSAEFQKYGRNRLAEGKLPLCAEMCSTKALLAGDGDTVSNIYRERVVARGFGSGAWGWGKAYPGKAG
;
A
#
# COMPACT_ATOMS: atom_id res chain seq x y z
N MET A 1 1.39 0.75 20.82
CA MET A 1 1.90 -0.20 19.81
C MET A 1 2.09 0.55 18.51
N ALA A 2 3.26 0.44 17.92
CA ALA A 2 3.56 1.05 16.63
C ALA A 2 2.62 0.48 15.55
N ARG A 3 2.03 1.32 14.71
CA ARG A 3 1.21 0.86 13.57
C ARG A 3 2.01 1.01 12.28
N MET A 4 2.18 -0.09 11.58
CA MET A 4 2.85 -0.10 10.27
C MET A 4 2.05 0.69 9.24
N LYS A 5 2.66 1.69 8.62
CA LYS A 5 2.04 2.59 7.64
C LYS A 5 2.93 2.84 6.44
N PHE A 6 2.29 3.11 5.31
CA PHE A 6 2.91 3.76 4.16
C PHE A 6 2.60 5.25 4.16
N LEU A 7 3.55 6.04 3.69
CA LEU A 7 3.37 7.44 3.35
C LEU A 7 4.07 7.71 2.02
N CYS A 8 3.40 8.38 1.11
CA CYS A 8 4.01 8.84 -0.14
C CYS A 8 4.12 10.36 -0.14
N ASP A 9 5.34 10.85 -0.21
CA ASP A 9 5.65 12.26 -0.39
C ASP A 9 5.55 12.62 -1.88
N ALA A 10 4.43 13.20 -2.27
CA ALA A 10 4.11 13.52 -3.66
C ALA A 10 5.10 14.52 -4.29
N GLU A 11 5.75 15.38 -3.48
CA GLU A 11 6.75 16.33 -3.96
C GLU A 11 8.07 15.65 -4.38
N ARG A 12 8.28 14.41 -3.97
CA ARG A 12 9.48 13.63 -4.28
C ARG A 12 9.23 12.48 -5.25
N CYS A 13 7.97 12.17 -5.53
CA CYS A 13 7.63 11.10 -6.45
C CYS A 13 7.87 11.54 -7.90
N ILE A 14 8.71 10.83 -8.61
CA ILE A 14 9.06 11.08 -10.02
C ILE A 14 8.42 10.09 -10.98
N GLU A 15 7.42 9.34 -10.55
CA GLU A 15 6.65 8.37 -11.36
C GLU A 15 7.50 7.24 -12.01
N CYS A 16 8.67 6.95 -11.47
CA CYS A 16 9.60 5.98 -12.07
C CYS A 16 9.12 4.51 -12.00
N ASN A 17 8.02 4.21 -11.32
CA ASN A 17 7.44 2.88 -11.14
C ASN A 17 8.36 1.81 -10.50
N ALA A 18 9.54 2.16 -9.98
CA ALA A 18 10.44 1.23 -9.32
C ALA A 18 9.75 0.48 -8.15
N CYS A 19 8.89 1.16 -7.39
CA CYS A 19 8.12 0.56 -6.31
C CYS A 19 7.09 -0.48 -6.80
N VAL A 20 6.54 -0.31 -7.99
CA VAL A 20 5.60 -1.25 -8.62
C VAL A 20 6.34 -2.50 -9.06
N THR A 21 7.45 -2.32 -9.80
CA THR A 21 8.30 -3.42 -10.29
C THR A 21 8.89 -4.23 -9.13
N ALA A 22 9.43 -3.55 -8.11
CA ALA A 22 9.94 -4.18 -6.91
C ALA A 22 8.87 -5.04 -6.20
N CYS A 23 7.65 -4.53 -6.05
CA CYS A 23 6.55 -5.27 -5.44
C CYS A 23 6.17 -6.51 -6.26
N LYS A 24 6.09 -6.37 -7.59
CA LYS A 24 5.74 -7.48 -8.48
C LYS A 24 6.77 -8.60 -8.45
N ASN A 25 8.05 -8.25 -8.56
CA ASN A 25 9.13 -9.24 -8.61
C ASN A 25 9.36 -9.93 -7.27
N GLU A 26 9.39 -9.16 -6.17
CA GLU A 26 9.64 -9.73 -4.83
C GLU A 26 8.55 -10.70 -4.38
N ASN A 27 7.32 -10.45 -4.76
CA ASN A 27 6.18 -11.22 -4.28
C ASN A 27 5.56 -12.10 -5.39
N GLU A 28 6.18 -12.23 -6.54
CA GLU A 28 5.68 -12.98 -7.69
C GLU A 28 4.19 -12.71 -7.96
N VAL A 29 3.81 -11.42 -7.91
CA VAL A 29 2.41 -11.00 -7.99
C VAL A 29 1.79 -11.44 -9.31
N PRO A 30 0.67 -12.18 -9.29
CA PRO A 30 0.10 -12.78 -10.47
C PRO A 30 -0.34 -11.75 -11.52
N TRP A 31 -0.47 -12.19 -12.74
CA TRP A 31 -0.98 -11.39 -13.84
C TRP A 31 -2.38 -10.83 -13.53
N GLY A 32 -2.61 -9.58 -13.92
CA GLY A 32 -3.87 -8.88 -13.66
C GLY A 32 -3.96 -8.24 -12.27
N VAL A 33 -3.01 -8.52 -11.36
CA VAL A 33 -2.97 -7.91 -10.02
C VAL A 33 -1.84 -6.88 -9.93
N ASN A 34 -2.14 -5.73 -9.38
CA ASN A 34 -1.18 -4.69 -9.03
C ASN A 34 -1.35 -4.32 -7.56
N ARG A 35 -0.60 -5.00 -6.67
CA ARG A 35 -0.62 -4.68 -5.22
C ARG A 35 -0.21 -3.24 -4.92
N ARG A 36 0.62 -2.66 -5.80
CA ARG A 36 1.05 -1.26 -5.76
C ARG A 36 0.95 -0.65 -7.16
N ARG A 37 0.57 0.61 -7.22
CA ARG A 37 0.48 1.39 -8.47
C ARG A 37 0.88 2.83 -8.22
N VAL A 38 1.36 3.50 -9.24
CA VAL A 38 1.54 4.95 -9.24
C VAL A 38 0.35 5.59 -9.95
N VAL A 39 -0.17 6.64 -9.36
CA VAL A 39 -1.32 7.40 -9.89
C VAL A 39 -0.89 8.85 -10.01
N THR A 40 -1.13 9.44 -11.18
CA THR A 40 -0.87 10.85 -11.43
C THR A 40 -2.15 11.65 -11.18
N ILE A 41 -2.03 12.68 -10.36
CA ILE A 41 -3.09 13.63 -10.04
C ILE A 41 -2.89 14.89 -10.88
N ASN A 42 -3.94 15.43 -11.47
CA ASN A 42 -3.91 16.59 -12.36
C ASN A 42 -3.00 16.39 -13.60
N ASP A 43 -3.01 15.19 -14.17
CA ASP A 43 -2.22 14.84 -15.35
C ASP A 43 -2.34 15.89 -16.45
N GLY A 44 -1.20 16.42 -16.93
CA GLY A 44 -1.09 17.47 -17.94
C GLY A 44 -1.60 18.86 -17.50
N LYS A 45 -1.83 19.09 -16.20
CA LYS A 45 -2.33 20.39 -15.67
C LYS A 45 -1.38 20.97 -14.61
N PRO A 46 -1.43 22.28 -14.35
CA PRO A 46 -0.69 22.87 -13.24
C PRO A 46 -0.99 22.18 -11.91
N GLY A 47 0.06 21.85 -11.16
CA GLY A 47 -0.06 21.10 -9.90
C GLY A 47 -0.09 19.59 -10.08
N GLU A 48 0.34 19.07 -11.23
CA GLU A 48 0.56 17.63 -11.44
C GLU A 48 1.47 17.05 -10.37
N ARG A 49 1.06 15.94 -9.83
CA ARG A 49 1.79 15.17 -8.79
C ARG A 49 1.51 13.70 -8.95
N SER A 50 2.51 12.88 -8.71
CA SER A 50 2.37 11.43 -8.70
C SER A 50 2.45 10.87 -7.29
N ILE A 51 1.62 9.89 -6.99
CA ILE A 51 1.58 9.20 -5.70
C ILE A 51 1.64 7.69 -5.89
N SER A 52 2.37 7.03 -5.02
CA SER A 52 2.42 5.56 -4.97
C SER A 52 1.36 5.03 -4.00
N VAL A 53 0.40 4.28 -4.52
CA VAL A 53 -0.77 3.77 -3.79
C VAL A 53 -0.73 2.26 -3.66
N ALA A 54 -1.13 1.74 -2.50
CA ALA A 54 -1.35 0.31 -2.23
C ALA A 54 -2.48 0.15 -1.20
N CYS A 55 -2.62 -1.03 -0.58
CA CYS A 55 -3.49 -1.19 0.59
C CYS A 55 -3.07 -0.22 1.71
N MET A 56 -4.03 0.50 2.29
CA MET A 56 -3.78 1.46 3.37
C MET A 56 -3.70 0.81 4.74
N HIS A 57 -3.95 -0.49 4.84
CA HIS A 57 -4.00 -1.21 6.13
C HIS A 57 -4.81 -0.43 7.17
N CYS A 58 -6.09 -0.21 6.83
CA CYS A 58 -7.01 0.62 7.60
C CYS A 58 -7.16 0.12 9.03
N SER A 59 -7.36 1.05 9.96
CA SER A 59 -7.65 0.72 11.38
C SER A 59 -9.01 0.06 11.55
N ASP A 60 -9.99 0.57 10.81
CA ASP A 60 -11.32 0.00 10.63
C ASP A 60 -11.46 -0.36 9.15
N ALA A 61 -11.19 -1.63 8.85
CA ALA A 61 -11.03 -2.10 7.48
C ALA A 61 -12.37 -2.57 6.89
N PRO A 62 -13.02 -1.81 5.99
CA PRO A 62 -14.32 -2.21 5.43
C PRO A 62 -14.26 -3.52 4.65
N CYS A 63 -13.11 -3.89 4.09
CA CYS A 63 -12.92 -5.18 3.43
C CYS A 63 -13.01 -6.37 4.40
N MET A 64 -12.66 -6.18 5.68
CA MET A 64 -12.86 -7.20 6.72
C MET A 64 -14.34 -7.31 7.09
N ALA A 65 -15.00 -6.17 7.31
CA ALA A 65 -16.40 -6.11 7.74
C ALA A 65 -17.38 -6.76 6.76
N VAL A 66 -17.08 -6.76 5.47
CA VAL A 66 -17.96 -7.33 4.42
C VAL A 66 -17.60 -8.75 4.01
N CYS A 67 -16.57 -9.36 4.61
CA CYS A 67 -16.14 -10.69 4.21
C CYS A 67 -17.04 -11.78 4.80
N PRO A 68 -17.79 -12.57 3.99
CA PRO A 68 -18.72 -13.56 4.50
C PRO A 68 -18.05 -14.81 5.08
N VAL A 69 -16.75 -14.97 4.88
CA VAL A 69 -15.96 -16.13 5.32
C VAL A 69 -14.81 -15.74 6.26
N ASP A 70 -14.81 -14.53 6.75
CA ASP A 70 -13.82 -13.99 7.69
C ASP A 70 -12.35 -14.30 7.30
N CYS A 71 -12.06 -14.21 5.99
CA CYS A 71 -10.72 -14.52 5.52
C CYS A 71 -9.68 -13.44 5.87
N PHE A 72 -10.09 -12.27 6.37
CA PHE A 72 -9.17 -11.20 6.77
C PHE A 72 -8.91 -11.24 8.28
N TYR A 73 -7.73 -10.80 8.64
CA TYR A 73 -7.34 -10.57 10.04
C TYR A 73 -6.37 -9.39 10.10
N GLN A 74 -6.21 -8.82 11.29
CA GLN A 74 -5.28 -7.73 11.52
C GLN A 74 -4.22 -8.17 12.55
N THR A 75 -2.96 -7.88 12.25
CA THR A 75 -1.84 -8.13 13.17
C THR A 75 -1.78 -7.05 14.27
N ASP A 76 -1.02 -7.31 15.34
CA ASP A 76 -0.87 -6.37 16.47
C ASP A 76 -0.27 -5.03 16.05
N ASP A 77 0.58 -5.01 15.03
CA ASP A 77 1.16 -3.81 14.42
C ASP A 77 0.26 -3.14 13.37
N GLY A 78 -0.98 -3.61 13.25
CA GLY A 78 -2.04 -3.01 12.46
C GLY A 78 -1.99 -3.31 10.96
N VAL A 79 -1.24 -4.32 10.53
CA VAL A 79 -1.26 -4.79 9.14
C VAL A 79 -2.50 -5.65 8.90
N VAL A 80 -3.30 -5.30 7.92
CA VAL A 80 -4.45 -6.11 7.50
C VAL A 80 -3.96 -7.19 6.55
N LEU A 81 -4.09 -8.45 6.94
CA LEU A 81 -3.73 -9.63 6.17
C LEU A 81 -4.96 -10.44 5.76
N HIS A 82 -4.76 -11.54 5.06
CA HIS A 82 -5.86 -12.40 4.60
C HIS A 82 -5.37 -13.83 4.38
N SER A 83 -6.27 -14.79 4.59
CA SER A 83 -6.07 -16.20 4.22
C SER A 83 -6.64 -16.47 2.83
N LYS A 84 -5.77 -16.86 1.89
CA LYS A 84 -6.23 -17.28 0.54
C LYS A 84 -7.01 -18.59 0.60
N ASP A 85 -6.73 -19.45 1.55
CA ASP A 85 -7.43 -20.75 1.66
C ASP A 85 -8.90 -20.56 2.03
N LEU A 86 -9.21 -19.63 2.93
CA LEU A 86 -10.58 -19.29 3.31
C LEU A 86 -11.32 -18.48 2.24
N CYS A 87 -10.61 -17.76 1.38
CA CYS A 87 -11.22 -16.88 0.38
C CYS A 87 -12.05 -17.67 -0.65
N ILE A 88 -13.30 -17.29 -0.85
CA ILE A 88 -14.20 -17.87 -1.85
C ILE A 88 -14.30 -17.06 -3.15
N GLY A 89 -13.56 -15.96 -3.28
CA GLY A 89 -13.55 -15.15 -4.51
C GLY A 89 -14.83 -14.32 -4.76
N CYS A 90 -15.66 -14.07 -3.75
CA CYS A 90 -16.96 -13.38 -3.92
C CYS A 90 -16.86 -11.92 -4.40
N GLY A 91 -15.74 -11.22 -4.11
CA GLY A 91 -15.50 -9.85 -4.57
C GLY A 91 -16.05 -8.73 -3.70
N TYR A 92 -16.76 -9.00 -2.61
CA TYR A 92 -17.34 -7.95 -1.75
C TYR A 92 -16.28 -6.99 -1.22
N CYS A 93 -15.12 -7.49 -0.85
CA CYS A 93 -13.99 -6.68 -0.39
C CYS A 93 -13.48 -5.68 -1.46
N PHE A 94 -13.60 -6.02 -2.75
CA PHE A 94 -13.25 -5.10 -3.85
C PHE A 94 -14.19 -3.90 -3.88
N TYR A 95 -15.51 -4.15 -3.78
CA TYR A 95 -16.51 -3.08 -3.80
C TYR A 95 -16.51 -2.23 -2.53
N ALA A 96 -16.18 -2.83 -1.39
CA ALA A 96 -16.12 -2.11 -0.12
C ALA A 96 -14.85 -1.23 0.03
N CYS A 97 -13.79 -1.50 -0.72
CA CYS A 97 -12.54 -0.79 -0.58
C CYS A 97 -12.52 0.50 -1.42
N PRO A 98 -12.46 1.70 -0.79
CA PRO A 98 -12.43 2.96 -1.56
C PRO A 98 -11.13 3.17 -2.35
N PHE A 99 -10.09 2.37 -2.06
CA PHE A 99 -8.78 2.46 -2.70
C PHE A 99 -8.57 1.39 -3.79
N GLY A 100 -9.51 0.48 -3.99
CA GLY A 100 -9.39 -0.63 -4.95
C GLY A 100 -8.21 -1.57 -4.65
N ALA A 101 -7.87 -1.76 -3.37
CA ALA A 101 -6.71 -2.57 -2.98
C ALA A 101 -6.91 -4.08 -3.16
N PRO A 102 -8.06 -4.70 -2.78
CA PRO A 102 -8.34 -6.08 -3.10
C PRO A 102 -8.52 -6.26 -4.61
N GLN A 103 -7.80 -7.22 -5.20
CA GLN A 103 -7.85 -7.52 -6.62
C GLN A 103 -7.93 -9.03 -6.84
N PHE A 104 -8.23 -9.44 -8.07
CA PHE A 104 -8.38 -10.84 -8.43
C PHE A 104 -7.54 -11.14 -9.67
N PRO A 105 -6.75 -12.24 -9.68
CA PRO A 105 -5.99 -12.66 -10.84
C PRO A 105 -6.90 -12.88 -12.07
N GLN A 106 -6.40 -12.51 -13.25
CA GLN A 106 -7.11 -12.70 -14.51
C GLN A 106 -6.83 -14.07 -15.15
N ALA A 107 -6.09 -14.93 -14.48
CA ALA A 107 -5.65 -16.22 -15.01
C ALA A 107 -6.73 -17.31 -14.96
N SER A 108 -8.02 -16.94 -14.98
CA SER A 108 -9.09 -17.91 -14.81
C SER A 108 -9.99 -18.00 -16.03
N ASN A 109 -10.57 -19.18 -16.22
CA ASN A 109 -11.65 -19.42 -17.16
C ASN A 109 -12.82 -18.45 -16.88
N PHE A 110 -13.61 -18.20 -17.91
CA PHE A 110 -14.80 -17.37 -17.83
C PHE A 110 -15.65 -17.72 -16.60
N GLY A 111 -15.95 -16.71 -15.76
CA GLY A 111 -16.76 -16.84 -14.54
C GLY A 111 -16.03 -17.15 -13.24
N SER A 112 -14.73 -17.44 -13.27
CA SER A 112 -13.92 -17.68 -12.07
C SER A 112 -13.08 -16.44 -11.74
N ARG A 113 -13.29 -15.83 -10.57
CA ARG A 113 -12.51 -14.67 -10.11
C ARG A 113 -11.20 -15.03 -9.42
N GLY A 114 -10.96 -16.31 -9.14
CA GLY A 114 -9.81 -16.74 -8.35
C GLY A 114 -9.86 -16.26 -6.89
N LYS A 115 -8.75 -16.44 -6.20
CA LYS A 115 -8.57 -15.97 -4.81
C LYS A 115 -8.15 -14.50 -4.80
N MET A 116 -8.66 -13.74 -3.84
CA MET A 116 -8.31 -12.32 -3.68
C MET A 116 -6.82 -12.17 -3.36
N ASP A 117 -6.23 -11.12 -3.95
CA ASP A 117 -4.86 -10.68 -3.67
C ASP A 117 -4.83 -9.18 -3.35
N LYS A 118 -3.96 -8.78 -2.46
CA LYS A 118 -3.70 -7.38 -2.11
C LYS A 118 -2.34 -7.23 -1.45
N CYS A 119 -1.86 -6.00 -1.26
CA CYS A 119 -0.66 -5.73 -0.50
C CYS A 119 -0.75 -6.34 0.91
N THR A 120 0.30 -7.07 1.31
CA THR A 120 0.47 -7.67 2.64
C THR A 120 1.44 -6.89 3.52
N PHE A 121 1.90 -5.71 3.10
CA PHE A 121 3.01 -4.97 3.72
C PHE A 121 4.33 -5.78 3.74
N CYS A 122 4.46 -6.79 2.91
CA CYS A 122 5.52 -7.81 2.95
C CYS A 122 5.61 -8.53 4.32
N ALA A 123 4.46 -8.76 4.95
CA ALA A 123 4.32 -9.47 6.23
C ALA A 123 3.83 -10.92 6.05
N GLY A 124 3.83 -11.43 4.81
CA GLY A 124 3.40 -12.80 4.55
C GLY A 124 1.90 -13.03 4.71
N GLY A 125 1.54 -14.18 5.24
CA GLY A 125 0.18 -14.65 5.47
C GLY A 125 0.05 -15.51 6.74
N PRO A 126 -1.01 -16.33 6.86
CA PRO A 126 -1.23 -17.19 8.04
C PRO A 126 -0.39 -18.47 8.03
N GLU A 127 0.40 -18.71 7.00
CA GLU A 127 1.27 -19.87 6.86
C GLU A 127 2.47 -19.79 7.80
N GLU A 128 3.21 -20.88 7.92
CA GLU A 128 4.50 -20.87 8.62
C GLU A 128 5.45 -19.86 7.95
N THR A 129 6.01 -18.98 8.77
CA THR A 129 6.86 -17.88 8.34
C THR A 129 8.04 -18.34 7.49
N ASN A 130 8.19 -17.71 6.32
CA ASN A 130 9.22 -18.01 5.31
C ASN A 130 9.16 -19.45 4.76
N SER A 131 8.03 -20.14 4.90
CA SER A 131 7.79 -21.41 4.23
C SER A 131 7.56 -21.23 2.72
N SER A 132 7.76 -22.30 1.95
CA SER A 132 7.45 -22.31 0.52
C SER A 132 5.95 -22.04 0.26
N ALA A 133 5.07 -22.49 1.15
CA ALA A 133 3.63 -22.26 1.07
C ALA A 133 3.27 -20.78 1.26
N GLU A 134 3.89 -20.12 2.25
CA GLU A 134 3.72 -18.67 2.45
C GLU A 134 4.17 -17.89 1.22
N PHE A 135 5.38 -18.21 0.73
CA PHE A 135 5.95 -17.53 -0.44
C PHE A 135 5.05 -17.66 -1.67
N GLN A 136 4.58 -18.84 -2.00
CA GLN A 136 3.72 -19.09 -3.17
C GLN A 136 2.39 -18.33 -3.09
N LYS A 137 1.83 -18.18 -1.88
CA LYS A 137 0.52 -17.55 -1.69
C LYS A 137 0.62 -16.03 -1.52
N TYR A 138 1.60 -15.54 -0.78
CA TYR A 138 1.64 -14.15 -0.32
C TYR A 138 2.90 -13.39 -0.74
N GLY A 139 3.93 -14.08 -1.18
CA GLY A 139 5.27 -13.55 -1.44
C GLY A 139 6.12 -13.55 -0.17
N ARG A 140 7.28 -12.89 -0.26
CA ARG A 140 8.28 -12.92 0.79
C ARG A 140 7.85 -12.17 2.05
N ASN A 141 8.06 -12.78 3.20
CA ASN A 141 7.84 -12.16 4.50
C ASN A 141 9.11 -11.41 4.95
N ARG A 142 9.24 -10.17 4.49
CA ARG A 142 10.38 -9.31 4.79
C ARG A 142 10.34 -8.75 6.21
N LEU A 143 9.14 -8.51 6.76
CA LEU A 143 9.01 -8.02 8.13
C LEU A 143 9.54 -9.02 9.15
N ALA A 144 9.31 -10.32 8.93
CA ALA A 144 9.90 -11.37 9.78
C ALA A 144 11.44 -11.41 9.71
N GLU A 145 12.03 -10.91 8.62
CA GLU A 145 13.48 -10.73 8.47
C GLU A 145 13.99 -9.40 9.05
N GLY A 146 13.13 -8.61 9.69
CA GLY A 146 13.48 -7.27 10.17
C GLY A 146 13.70 -6.22 9.07
N LYS A 147 13.20 -6.48 7.85
CA LYS A 147 13.35 -5.61 6.68
C LYS A 147 12.07 -4.86 6.36
N LEU A 148 12.19 -3.66 5.84
CA LEU A 148 11.06 -2.90 5.33
C LEU A 148 10.52 -3.48 4.02
N PRO A 149 9.26 -3.18 3.64
CA PRO A 149 8.73 -3.52 2.33
C PRO A 149 9.64 -3.07 1.19
N LEU A 150 9.97 -3.97 0.25
CA LEU A 150 10.94 -3.71 -0.80
C LEU A 150 10.58 -2.48 -1.66
N CYS A 151 9.28 -2.25 -1.88
CA CYS A 151 8.81 -1.09 -2.63
C CYS A 151 9.24 0.26 -2.03
N ALA A 152 9.33 0.37 -0.70
CA ALA A 152 9.84 1.57 -0.03
C ALA A 152 11.37 1.63 -0.05
N GLU A 153 12.02 0.49 0.13
CA GLU A 153 13.49 0.37 0.08
C GLU A 153 14.02 0.77 -1.30
N MET A 154 13.41 0.29 -2.37
CA MET A 154 13.80 0.56 -3.76
C MET A 154 13.36 1.92 -4.31
N CYS A 155 12.65 2.72 -3.51
CA CYS A 155 12.27 4.06 -3.93
C CYS A 155 13.50 4.97 -3.98
N SER A 156 13.98 5.30 -5.18
CA SER A 156 15.22 6.05 -5.41
C SER A 156 15.20 7.45 -4.76
N THR A 157 14.07 8.14 -4.86
CA THR A 157 13.88 9.49 -4.29
C THR A 157 13.46 9.46 -2.82
N LYS A 158 13.24 8.25 -2.26
CA LYS A 158 12.65 8.07 -0.92
C LYS A 158 11.30 8.82 -0.75
N ALA A 159 10.57 8.98 -1.84
CA ALA A 159 9.20 9.49 -1.82
C ALA A 159 8.26 8.54 -1.04
N LEU A 160 8.41 7.23 -1.26
CA LEU A 160 7.65 6.22 -0.55
C LEU A 160 8.36 5.84 0.73
N LEU A 161 7.71 6.08 1.86
CA LEU A 161 8.14 5.69 3.20
C LEU A 161 7.27 4.53 3.69
N ALA A 162 7.84 3.61 4.45
CA ALA A 162 7.12 2.53 5.11
C ALA A 162 7.77 2.23 6.46
N GLY A 163 6.97 1.80 7.42
CA GLY A 163 7.44 1.45 8.75
C GLY A 163 6.46 1.91 9.83
N ASP A 164 6.98 2.09 11.03
CA ASP A 164 6.21 2.64 12.14
C ASP A 164 5.63 4.00 11.79
N GLY A 165 4.33 4.17 12.03
CA GLY A 165 3.56 5.34 11.62
C GLY A 165 4.07 6.65 12.23
N ASP A 166 4.52 6.62 13.48
CA ASP A 166 5.06 7.83 14.15
C ASP A 166 6.41 8.21 13.53
N THR A 167 7.28 7.24 13.32
CA THR A 167 8.58 7.46 12.67
C THR A 167 8.41 8.01 11.26
N VAL A 168 7.55 7.40 10.46
CA VAL A 168 7.26 7.83 9.08
C VAL A 168 6.67 9.25 9.06
N SER A 169 5.75 9.55 9.98
CA SER A 169 5.13 10.88 10.11
C SER A 169 6.14 11.94 10.52
N ASN A 170 7.07 11.63 11.43
CA ASN A 170 8.11 12.56 11.85
C ASN A 170 9.05 12.89 10.70
N ILE A 171 9.53 11.89 9.96
CA ILE A 171 10.35 12.10 8.75
C ILE A 171 9.63 13.03 7.77
N TYR A 172 8.34 12.83 7.57
CA TYR A 172 7.56 13.67 6.66
C TYR A 172 7.41 15.10 7.17
N ARG A 173 7.12 15.29 8.48
CA ARG A 173 7.06 16.64 9.09
C ARG A 173 8.36 17.41 8.92
N GLU A 174 9.51 16.77 9.16
CA GLU A 174 10.83 17.39 8.95
C GLU A 174 11.01 17.85 7.50
N ARG A 175 10.60 17.02 6.54
CA ARG A 175 10.64 17.40 5.12
C ARG A 175 9.74 18.59 4.80
N VAL A 176 8.54 18.63 5.38
CA VAL A 176 7.61 19.76 5.22
C VAL A 176 8.22 21.03 5.75
N VAL A 177 8.78 20.99 6.95
CA VAL A 177 9.43 22.16 7.58
C VAL A 177 10.62 22.63 6.77
N ALA A 178 11.45 21.71 6.27
CA ALA A 178 12.62 22.05 5.44
C ALA A 178 12.27 22.70 4.10
N ARG A 179 11.07 22.44 3.56
CA ARG A 179 10.57 23.08 2.33
C ARG A 179 10.03 24.48 2.57
N GLY A 180 9.79 24.87 3.81
CA GLY A 180 9.20 26.14 4.23
C GLY A 180 7.67 26.17 4.09
N PHE A 181 7.05 27.07 4.85
CA PHE A 181 5.63 27.39 4.78
C PHE A 181 5.39 28.33 3.60
N GLY A 182 4.39 28.06 2.77
CA GLY A 182 3.93 29.01 1.76
C GLY A 182 4.16 28.55 0.33
N SER A 183 4.71 27.36 0.07
CA SER A 183 4.53 26.78 -1.25
C SER A 183 3.04 26.47 -1.42
N GLY A 184 2.36 27.13 -2.36
CA GLY A 184 0.94 26.90 -2.66
C GLY A 184 0.58 25.46 -3.05
N ALA A 185 1.60 24.58 -3.10
CA ALA A 185 1.51 23.15 -3.27
C ALA A 185 0.94 22.42 -2.04
N TRP A 186 1.03 22.99 -0.86
CA TRP A 186 0.47 22.41 0.35
C TRP A 186 -0.97 22.89 0.49
N GLY A 187 -1.95 22.14 0.23
CA GLY A 187 -3.37 22.50 0.39
C GLY A 187 -3.72 23.34 1.64
N TRP A 188 -2.84 23.35 2.62
CA TRP A 188 -2.85 24.16 3.84
C TRP A 188 -2.66 25.67 3.59
N GLY A 189 -1.87 26.08 2.61
CA GLY A 189 -1.65 27.50 2.32
C GLY A 189 -2.90 28.23 1.84
N LYS A 190 -3.85 27.51 1.26
CA LYS A 190 -5.18 28.05 0.90
C LYS A 190 -6.18 27.98 2.06
N ALA A 191 -6.00 27.06 3.00
CA ALA A 191 -6.85 26.93 4.17
C ALA A 191 -6.56 28.03 5.25
N TYR A 192 -5.36 28.62 5.21
CA TYR A 192 -4.94 29.69 6.13
C TYR A 192 -4.46 30.91 5.35
N PRO A 193 -5.37 31.63 4.64
CA PRO A 193 -5.01 32.84 3.92
C PRO A 193 -4.74 33.95 4.94
N GLY A 194 -3.52 34.22 5.26
CA GLY A 194 -3.22 35.31 6.17
C GLY A 194 -1.79 35.44 6.63
N LYS A 195 -0.92 34.53 6.26
CA LYS A 195 0.52 34.61 6.55
C LYS A 195 1.33 34.16 5.35
N ALA A 196 1.18 34.85 4.24
CA ALA A 196 2.27 34.96 3.27
C ALA A 196 3.18 36.05 3.82
N GLY A 197 4.24 35.66 4.53
CA GLY A 197 5.37 36.50 4.82
C GLY A 197 6.35 36.40 3.69
#